data_1a68c7f1cca5aa7ab07bfda5da4b761b
#
_entry.id   1a68c7f1cca5aa7ab07bfda5da4b761b
#
_cell.length_a   1.000
_cell.length_b   1.000
_cell.length_c   1.000
_cell.angle_alpha   90.00
_cell.angle_beta   90.00
_cell.angle_gamma   90.00
#
_symmetry.space_group_name_H-M   'P 1'
#
loop_
_entity.id
_entity.type
_entity.pdbx_description
1 polymer ?
#
loop_
_entity_poly.entity_id
_entity_poly.type
_entity_poly.pdbx_seq_one_letter_code
_entity_poly.pdbx_strand_id
1 'polypeptide(L)'
;MPDSSDSSWLADYDKAIELLQPTSPKQGYCNKYKALAWKSEAMLYAGSVAKYNQTVAGHLTGLGKKTGVRVMGFAPDRWEAASHKYFTEAYKAAKEVIDSKRYSLYMKKWADGDADAQYQNMVDMFFDDDSPENIDVREYSYPTATHAYDAYNSPFVYHSPLSCGMCPTEDFCELFDGFDRYPNGSIRVTDGSSNTSS
;
A
#
# COMPACT_ATOMS: atom_id res chain seq x y z
N MET A 1 25.14 -19.79 7.08
CA MET A 1 25.31 -18.52 7.79
C MET A 1 23.93 -18.03 8.14
N PRO A 2 23.69 -17.47 9.32
CA PRO A 2 22.43 -16.78 9.55
C PRO A 2 22.33 -15.69 8.50
N ASP A 3 21.17 -15.57 7.88
CA ASP A 3 20.92 -14.56 6.87
C ASP A 3 21.14 -13.18 7.49
N SER A 4 22.33 -12.66 7.29
CA SER A 4 22.74 -11.35 7.82
C SER A 4 21.88 -10.20 7.27
N SER A 5 21.14 -10.47 6.18
CA SER A 5 20.17 -9.53 5.62
C SER A 5 18.89 -9.40 6.44
N ASP A 6 18.42 -10.50 7.08
CA ASP A 6 17.18 -10.49 7.87
C ASP A 6 17.26 -9.66 9.15
N SER A 7 18.47 -9.56 9.72
CA SER A 7 18.68 -8.78 10.93
C SER A 7 18.97 -7.31 10.66
N SER A 8 19.43 -6.95 9.45
CA SER A 8 19.80 -5.57 9.14
C SER A 8 18.59 -4.66 8.98
N TRP A 9 17.59 -5.05 8.19
CA TRP A 9 16.42 -4.21 7.96
C TRP A 9 15.61 -3.94 9.24
N LEU A 10 15.39 -5.00 10.04
CA LEU A 10 14.71 -4.84 11.32
C LEU A 10 15.49 -3.90 12.24
N ALA A 11 16.81 -4.08 12.33
CA ALA A 11 17.68 -3.22 13.13
C ALA A 11 17.72 -1.79 12.62
N ASP A 12 17.67 -1.57 11.29
CA ASP A 12 17.63 -0.25 10.70
C ASP A 12 16.33 0.47 11.04
N TYR A 13 15.17 -0.23 10.98
CA TYR A 13 13.89 0.33 11.44
C TYR A 13 13.92 0.66 12.93
N ASP A 14 14.42 -0.26 13.77
CA ASP A 14 14.52 -0.05 15.22
C ASP A 14 15.39 1.16 15.54
N LYS A 15 16.52 1.30 14.82
CA LYS A 15 17.41 2.44 14.97
C LYS A 15 16.76 3.77 14.51
N ALA A 16 16.03 3.74 13.41
CA ALA A 16 15.28 4.90 12.94
C ALA A 16 14.20 5.32 13.96
N ILE A 17 13.46 4.36 14.52
CA ILE A 17 12.42 4.60 15.53
C ILE A 17 13.01 5.18 16.81
N GLU A 18 14.21 4.73 17.22
CA GLU A 18 14.93 5.26 18.37
C GLU A 18 15.36 6.74 18.18
N LEU A 19 15.85 7.05 16.98
CA LEU A 19 16.45 8.36 16.69
C LEU A 19 15.44 9.43 16.28
N LEU A 20 14.33 9.04 15.67
CA LEU A 20 13.34 9.96 15.15
C LEU A 20 12.44 10.51 16.26
N GLN A 21 12.15 11.81 16.15
CA GLN A 21 11.23 12.47 17.08
C GLN A 21 9.77 12.08 16.77
N PRO A 22 8.87 12.14 17.76
CA PRO A 22 7.44 11.88 17.56
C PRO A 22 6.76 12.86 16.58
N THR A 23 7.29 14.04 16.39
CA THR A 23 6.78 15.07 15.49
C THR A 23 7.83 15.45 14.47
N SER A 24 7.42 15.67 13.23
CA SER A 24 8.30 16.20 12.19
C SER A 24 8.39 17.71 12.27
N PRO A 25 9.54 18.31 11.92
CA PRO A 25 9.69 19.77 11.84
C PRO A 25 8.87 20.37 10.70
N LYS A 26 8.56 19.58 9.69
CA LYS A 26 7.72 19.93 8.54
C LYS A 26 6.91 18.71 8.11
N GLN A 27 5.74 18.96 7.50
CA GLN A 27 4.99 17.94 6.80
C GLN A 27 5.87 17.28 5.73
N GLY A 28 5.65 16.00 5.43
CA GLY A 28 6.45 15.23 4.48
C GLY A 28 7.79 14.68 5.03
N TYR A 29 8.30 15.19 6.16
CA TYR A 29 9.49 14.63 6.80
C TYR A 29 9.16 13.40 7.64
N CYS A 30 10.13 12.51 7.75
CA CYS A 30 9.98 11.30 8.56
C CYS A 30 9.92 11.63 10.05
N ASN A 31 9.00 10.97 10.75
CA ASN A 31 8.92 10.96 12.20
C ASN A 31 8.89 9.51 12.73
N LYS A 32 8.91 9.36 14.04
CA LYS A 32 8.90 8.05 14.70
C LYS A 32 7.71 7.17 14.23
N TYR A 33 6.52 7.74 14.13
CA TYR A 33 5.31 6.97 13.78
C TYR A 33 5.26 6.59 12.30
N LYS A 34 5.81 7.40 11.42
CA LYS A 34 6.02 7.04 10.03
C LYS A 34 6.97 5.84 9.91
N ALA A 35 8.08 5.86 10.65
CA ALA A 35 9.01 4.73 10.67
C ALA A 35 8.37 3.44 11.26
N LEU A 36 7.53 3.56 12.29
CA LEU A 36 6.75 2.45 12.84
C LEU A 36 5.75 1.89 11.84
N ALA A 37 5.01 2.74 11.12
CA ALA A 37 4.06 2.30 10.09
C ALA A 37 4.76 1.54 8.97
N TRP A 38 5.88 2.07 8.47
CA TRP A 38 6.69 1.40 7.45
C TRP A 38 7.32 0.10 7.96
N LYS A 39 7.78 0.07 9.23
CA LYS A 39 8.23 -1.19 9.87
C LYS A 39 7.11 -2.22 9.87
N SER A 40 5.90 -1.81 10.27
CA SER A 40 4.75 -2.72 10.31
C SER A 40 4.46 -3.33 8.94
N GLU A 41 4.40 -2.51 7.90
CA GLU A 41 4.16 -2.97 6.52
C GLU A 41 5.27 -3.91 6.01
N ALA A 42 6.53 -3.50 6.17
CA ALA A 42 7.67 -4.31 5.75
C ALA A 42 7.73 -5.66 6.46
N MET A 43 7.46 -5.70 7.77
CA MET A 43 7.47 -6.93 8.56
C MET A 43 6.25 -7.81 8.24
N LEU A 44 5.09 -7.23 7.94
CA LEU A 44 3.91 -7.96 7.47
C LEU A 44 4.20 -8.66 6.14
N TYR A 45 4.84 -7.96 5.21
CA TYR A 45 5.25 -8.52 3.92
C TYR A 45 6.28 -9.65 4.11
N ALA A 46 7.32 -9.43 4.92
CA ALA A 46 8.35 -10.44 5.18
C ALA A 46 7.75 -11.70 5.84
N GLY A 47 6.85 -11.53 6.80
CA GLY A 47 6.12 -12.62 7.44
C GLY A 47 5.26 -13.42 6.46
N SER A 48 4.61 -12.72 5.53
CA SER A 48 3.80 -13.33 4.47
C SER A 48 4.67 -14.10 3.47
N VAL A 49 5.78 -13.55 3.04
CA VAL A 49 6.75 -14.27 2.18
C VAL A 49 7.25 -15.54 2.87
N ALA A 50 7.63 -15.45 4.15
CA ALA A 50 8.07 -16.62 4.91
C ALA A 50 6.98 -17.68 4.97
N LYS A 51 5.73 -17.30 5.27
CA LYS A 51 4.61 -18.24 5.44
C LYS A 51 4.17 -18.89 4.13
N TYR A 52 3.96 -18.08 3.10
CA TYR A 52 3.26 -18.54 1.89
C TYR A 52 4.20 -19.07 0.81
N ASN A 53 5.46 -18.63 0.77
CA ASN A 53 6.41 -19.13 -0.21
C ASN A 53 6.65 -20.65 -0.11
N GLN A 54 6.41 -21.25 1.06
CA GLN A 54 6.57 -22.69 1.27
C GLN A 54 5.37 -23.50 0.76
N THR A 55 4.20 -22.89 0.70
CA THR A 55 2.93 -23.56 0.36
C THR A 55 2.50 -23.38 -1.09
N VAL A 56 3.06 -22.40 -1.80
CA VAL A 56 2.71 -22.10 -3.19
C VAL A 56 3.46 -23.05 -4.13
N ALA A 57 2.74 -23.71 -5.01
CA ALA A 57 3.35 -24.53 -6.05
C ALA A 57 4.28 -23.68 -6.93
N GLY A 58 5.49 -24.18 -7.17
CA GLY A 58 6.51 -23.43 -7.91
C GLY A 58 7.19 -22.31 -7.11
N HIS A 59 7.14 -22.36 -5.78
CA HIS A 59 7.75 -21.39 -4.90
C HIS A 59 9.20 -21.05 -5.27
N LEU A 60 9.56 -19.80 -5.02
CA LEU A 60 10.92 -19.33 -5.26
C LEU A 60 11.88 -19.92 -4.22
N THR A 61 12.97 -20.53 -4.69
CA THR A 61 14.01 -21.06 -3.81
C THR A 61 14.81 -19.95 -3.13
N GLY A 62 14.79 -18.75 -3.71
CA GLY A 62 15.58 -17.61 -3.26
C GLY A 62 17.07 -17.74 -3.52
N LEU A 63 17.51 -18.73 -4.28
CA LEU A 63 18.92 -18.97 -4.57
C LEU A 63 19.35 -18.36 -5.91
N GLY A 64 20.48 -17.71 -5.92
CA GLY A 64 21.11 -17.23 -7.14
C GLY A 64 21.52 -18.38 -8.04
N LYS A 65 21.11 -18.37 -9.32
CA LYS A 65 21.35 -19.46 -10.27
C LYS A 65 22.83 -19.84 -10.45
N LYS A 66 23.72 -18.85 -10.38
CA LYS A 66 25.18 -19.07 -10.57
C LYS A 66 25.93 -19.34 -9.28
N THR A 67 25.52 -18.73 -8.19
CA THR A 67 26.27 -18.72 -6.94
C THR A 67 25.72 -19.68 -5.89
N GLY A 68 24.44 -20.09 -6.02
CA GLY A 68 23.75 -20.86 -5.00
C GLY A 68 23.50 -20.09 -3.69
N VAL A 69 23.91 -18.82 -3.62
CA VAL A 69 23.72 -17.98 -2.45
C VAL A 69 22.25 -17.56 -2.37
N ARG A 70 21.68 -17.61 -1.18
CA ARG A 70 20.32 -17.13 -0.94
C ARG A 70 20.29 -15.61 -1.03
N VAL A 71 19.45 -15.09 -1.93
CA VAL A 71 19.30 -13.65 -2.18
C VAL A 71 17.92 -13.15 -1.76
N MET A 72 16.93 -14.04 -1.62
CA MET A 72 15.59 -13.70 -1.13
C MET A 72 14.90 -14.95 -0.57
N GLY A 73 13.81 -14.75 0.16
CA GLY A 73 13.05 -15.83 0.78
C GLY A 73 13.75 -16.45 1.99
N PHE A 74 13.16 -17.47 2.54
CA PHE A 74 13.61 -18.14 3.78
C PHE A 74 14.00 -19.60 3.51
N ALA A 75 14.93 -20.11 4.31
CA ALA A 75 15.26 -21.54 4.27
C ALA A 75 14.06 -22.38 4.73
N PRO A 76 13.85 -23.59 4.15
CA PRO A 76 12.68 -24.42 4.45
C PRO A 76 12.51 -24.78 5.94
N ASP A 77 13.60 -24.87 6.68
CA ASP A 77 13.64 -25.19 8.11
C ASP A 77 13.39 -23.98 9.02
N ARG A 78 13.32 -22.77 8.47
CA ARG A 78 13.22 -21.51 9.23
C ARG A 78 11.99 -20.68 8.95
N TRP A 79 11.21 -21.03 7.95
CA TRP A 79 10.10 -20.20 7.50
C TRP A 79 9.04 -19.96 8.58
N GLU A 80 8.73 -20.95 9.39
CA GLU A 80 7.72 -20.84 10.45
C GLU A 80 8.15 -19.87 11.54
N ALA A 81 9.36 -20.06 12.07
CA ALA A 81 9.93 -19.17 13.09
C ALA A 81 10.10 -17.74 12.55
N ALA A 82 10.54 -17.58 11.30
CA ALA A 82 10.67 -16.30 10.65
C ALA A 82 9.30 -15.63 10.47
N SER A 83 8.30 -16.36 10.00
CA SER A 83 6.93 -15.87 9.84
C SER A 83 6.38 -15.36 11.18
N HIS A 84 6.47 -16.15 12.23
CA HIS A 84 6.01 -15.76 13.55
C HIS A 84 6.76 -14.52 14.09
N LYS A 85 8.08 -14.47 13.94
CA LYS A 85 8.90 -13.32 14.32
C LYS A 85 8.43 -12.04 13.63
N TYR A 86 8.32 -12.06 12.29
CA TYR A 86 7.99 -10.86 11.52
C TYR A 86 6.55 -10.40 11.73
N PHE A 87 5.59 -11.30 11.81
CA PHE A 87 4.21 -10.92 12.16
C PHE A 87 4.12 -10.33 13.57
N THR A 88 4.91 -10.84 14.52
CA THR A 88 4.97 -10.27 15.87
C THR A 88 5.54 -8.84 15.84
N GLU A 89 6.60 -8.60 15.08
CA GLU A 89 7.19 -7.26 14.94
C GLU A 89 6.26 -6.29 14.19
N ALA A 90 5.55 -6.77 13.15
CA ALA A 90 4.52 -5.99 12.47
C ALA A 90 3.41 -5.56 13.42
N TYR A 91 2.89 -6.50 14.21
CA TYR A 91 1.87 -6.23 15.21
C TYR A 91 2.32 -5.22 16.27
N LYS A 92 3.53 -5.39 16.83
CA LYS A 92 4.06 -4.46 17.83
C LYS A 92 4.18 -3.03 17.28
N ALA A 93 4.70 -2.89 16.06
CA ALA A 93 4.86 -1.59 15.43
C ALA A 93 3.51 -0.92 15.14
N ALA A 94 2.54 -1.65 14.58
CA ALA A 94 1.19 -1.13 14.35
C ALA A 94 0.50 -0.75 15.66
N LYS A 95 0.62 -1.60 16.68
CA LYS A 95 0.04 -1.36 18.00
C LYS A 95 0.58 -0.07 18.64
N GLU A 96 1.89 0.19 18.53
CA GLU A 96 2.48 1.43 19.07
C GLU A 96 1.92 2.68 18.38
N VAL A 97 1.69 2.63 17.05
CA VAL A 97 1.01 3.72 16.33
C VAL A 97 -0.40 3.92 16.84
N ILE A 98 -1.19 2.86 16.99
CA ILE A 98 -2.58 2.91 17.45
C ILE A 98 -2.66 3.44 18.90
N ASP A 99 -1.82 2.91 19.78
CA ASP A 99 -1.81 3.28 21.21
C ASP A 99 -1.37 4.73 21.42
N SER A 100 -0.64 5.30 20.49
CA SER A 100 -0.21 6.71 20.55
C SER A 100 -1.38 7.70 20.51
N LYS A 101 -2.53 7.30 19.98
CA LYS A 101 -3.73 8.13 19.75
C LYS A 101 -3.48 9.40 18.92
N ARG A 102 -2.40 9.43 18.16
CA ARG A 102 -2.04 10.59 17.31
C ARG A 102 -2.81 10.62 16.01
N TYR A 103 -3.26 9.46 15.56
CA TYR A 103 -3.99 9.27 14.33
C TYR A 103 -5.36 8.70 14.62
N SER A 104 -6.33 9.03 13.80
CA SER A 104 -7.70 8.56 13.94
C SER A 104 -8.38 8.53 12.57
N LEU A 105 -9.46 7.80 12.45
CA LEU A 105 -10.27 7.86 11.24
C LEU A 105 -10.81 9.26 11.01
N TYR A 106 -10.91 9.64 9.74
CA TYR A 106 -11.51 10.90 9.34
C TYR A 106 -13.03 10.80 9.44
N MET A 107 -13.60 11.49 10.40
CA MET A 107 -15.02 11.37 10.76
C MET A 107 -15.71 12.74 10.84
N LYS A 108 -15.18 13.76 10.15
CA LYS A 108 -15.69 15.15 10.28
C LYS A 108 -17.14 15.31 9.84
N LYS A 109 -17.57 14.53 8.83
CA LYS A 109 -18.94 14.55 8.29
C LYS A 109 -19.63 13.20 8.37
N TRP A 110 -19.00 12.21 8.98
CA TRP A 110 -19.57 10.88 9.07
C TRP A 110 -20.87 10.87 9.88
N ALA A 111 -21.89 10.23 9.34
CA ALA A 111 -23.14 9.94 10.05
C ALA A 111 -23.57 8.50 9.75
N ASP A 112 -23.84 7.74 10.81
CA ASP A 112 -24.27 6.35 10.67
C ASP A 112 -25.64 6.27 9.97
N GLY A 113 -25.72 5.43 8.94
CA GLY A 113 -26.95 5.22 8.17
C GLY A 113 -27.24 6.32 7.14
N ASP A 114 -26.40 7.35 7.01
CA ASP A 114 -26.53 8.42 6.03
C ASP A 114 -25.46 8.25 4.92
N ALA A 115 -25.86 7.68 3.80
CA ALA A 115 -24.93 7.39 2.69
C ALA A 115 -24.32 8.66 2.08
N ASP A 116 -25.09 9.75 2.01
CA ASP A 116 -24.62 11.03 1.43
C ASP A 116 -23.56 11.66 2.36
N ALA A 117 -23.82 11.66 3.67
CA ALA A 117 -22.83 12.13 4.65
C ALA A 117 -21.56 11.29 4.63
N GLN A 118 -21.66 9.97 4.52
CA GLN A 118 -20.52 9.06 4.41
C GLN A 118 -19.73 9.29 3.13
N TYR A 119 -20.40 9.44 2.00
CA TYR A 119 -19.77 9.78 0.72
C TYR A 119 -19.03 11.12 0.80
N GLN A 120 -19.68 12.15 1.33
CA GLN A 120 -19.06 13.47 1.46
C GLN A 120 -17.86 13.44 2.42
N ASN A 121 -17.93 12.64 3.49
CA ASN A 121 -16.81 12.42 4.41
C ASN A 121 -15.59 11.82 3.69
N MET A 122 -15.80 10.84 2.80
CA MET A 122 -14.74 10.25 1.98
C MET A 122 -14.14 11.26 1.02
N VAL A 123 -14.96 12.05 0.34
CA VAL A 123 -14.51 13.12 -0.58
C VAL A 123 -13.64 14.14 0.17
N ASP A 124 -14.14 14.64 1.29
CA ASP A 124 -13.45 15.66 2.07
C ASP A 124 -12.12 15.16 2.64
N MET A 125 -12.02 13.88 3.00
CA MET A 125 -10.78 13.26 3.48
C MET A 125 -9.64 13.38 2.45
N PHE A 126 -9.95 13.22 1.15
CA PHE A 126 -8.94 13.32 0.08
C PHE A 126 -8.48 14.75 -0.19
N PHE A 127 -9.28 15.74 0.17
CA PHE A 127 -8.96 17.16 -0.03
C PHE A 127 -8.47 17.86 1.23
N ASP A 128 -8.38 17.14 2.36
CA ASP A 128 -7.94 17.69 3.63
C ASP A 128 -6.46 17.40 3.86
N ASP A 129 -5.62 18.40 3.66
CA ASP A 129 -4.16 18.30 3.88
C ASP A 129 -3.82 17.93 5.32
N ASP A 130 -4.67 18.30 6.28
CA ASP A 130 -4.54 18.01 7.70
C ASP A 130 -5.39 16.80 8.16
N SER A 131 -5.63 15.85 7.27
CA SER A 131 -6.39 14.64 7.62
C SER A 131 -5.72 13.90 8.77
N PRO A 132 -6.49 13.55 9.84
CA PRO A 132 -5.97 12.78 10.96
C PRO A 132 -5.55 11.35 10.62
N GLU A 133 -5.90 10.85 9.44
CA GLU A 133 -5.44 9.55 8.93
C GLU A 133 -4.02 9.60 8.36
N ASN A 134 -3.51 10.77 8.02
CA ASN A 134 -2.24 10.94 7.34
C ASN A 134 -1.05 10.62 8.24
N ILE A 135 -0.51 9.41 8.15
CA ILE A 135 0.73 8.99 8.83
C ILE A 135 1.96 9.38 7.99
N ASP A 136 1.87 9.19 6.68
CA ASP A 136 2.91 9.51 5.71
C ASP A 136 2.35 10.34 4.57
N VAL A 137 2.90 11.53 4.37
CA VAL A 137 2.51 12.44 3.29
C VAL A 137 3.73 12.80 2.47
N ARG A 138 3.59 12.69 1.16
CA ARG A 138 4.53 13.26 0.20
C ARG A 138 3.89 14.46 -0.47
N GLU A 139 4.42 15.62 -0.22
CA GLU A 139 3.93 16.86 -0.82
C GLU A 139 4.44 17.04 -2.23
N TYR A 140 3.58 17.54 -3.09
CA TYR A 140 3.89 17.95 -4.45
C TYR A 140 3.50 19.40 -4.65
N SER A 141 4.30 20.13 -5.38
CA SER A 141 4.01 21.53 -5.72
C SER A 141 4.55 21.87 -7.10
N TYR A 142 3.71 22.53 -7.90
CA TYR A 142 4.13 23.04 -9.20
C TYR A 142 4.96 24.33 -8.99
N PRO A 143 6.06 24.54 -9.75
CA PRO A 143 6.64 23.67 -10.78
C PRO A 143 7.78 22.77 -10.28
N THR A 144 8.16 22.83 -9.02
CA THR A 144 9.43 22.29 -8.50
C THR A 144 9.37 20.84 -8.05
N ALA A 145 8.19 20.37 -7.65
CA ALA A 145 7.96 19.01 -7.17
C ALA A 145 6.66 18.46 -7.78
N THR A 146 6.74 18.07 -9.04
CA THR A 146 5.59 17.57 -9.80
C THR A 146 5.54 16.05 -9.83
N HIS A 147 4.38 15.51 -10.18
CA HIS A 147 4.17 14.10 -10.47
C HIS A 147 3.40 13.96 -11.78
N ALA A 148 3.42 12.76 -12.34
CA ALA A 148 2.74 12.44 -13.60
C ALA A 148 1.41 11.68 -13.37
N TYR A 149 0.82 11.75 -12.17
CA TYR A 149 -0.39 11.01 -11.82
C TYR A 149 -1.54 11.26 -12.82
N ASP A 150 -1.84 12.52 -13.09
CA ASP A 150 -2.90 12.90 -14.01
C ASP A 150 -2.66 12.40 -15.43
N ALA A 151 -1.40 12.48 -15.90
CA ALA A 151 -1.04 12.00 -17.23
C ALA A 151 -1.24 10.49 -17.38
N TYR A 152 -0.89 9.70 -16.36
CA TYR A 152 -1.04 8.23 -16.40
C TYR A 152 -2.48 7.77 -16.18
N ASN A 153 -3.27 8.49 -15.42
CA ASN A 153 -4.63 8.11 -15.06
C ASN A 153 -5.72 8.79 -15.90
N SER A 154 -5.34 9.78 -16.75
CA SER A 154 -6.29 10.46 -17.63
C SER A 154 -6.68 9.59 -18.82
N PRO A 155 -7.92 9.72 -19.32
CA PRO A 155 -8.33 9.07 -20.56
C PRO A 155 -7.41 9.44 -21.73
N PHE A 156 -7.21 8.50 -22.65
CA PHE A 156 -6.31 8.66 -23.81
C PHE A 156 -6.51 9.97 -24.59
N VAL A 157 -7.74 10.46 -24.66
CA VAL A 157 -8.11 11.66 -25.40
C VAL A 157 -7.40 12.92 -24.91
N TYR A 158 -7.00 12.96 -23.64
CA TYR A 158 -6.49 14.19 -23.01
C TYR A 158 -4.96 14.26 -22.92
N HIS A 159 -4.27 13.13 -22.85
CA HIS A 159 -2.83 13.08 -22.60
C HIS A 159 -2.14 11.98 -23.43
N SER A 160 -1.74 12.27 -24.63
CA SER A 160 -0.85 11.41 -25.39
C SER A 160 0.61 11.80 -25.10
N PRO A 161 1.57 10.87 -24.94
CA PRO A 161 1.50 9.42 -25.10
C PRO A 161 1.33 8.65 -23.78
N LEU A 162 1.16 9.31 -22.66
CA LEU A 162 1.17 8.69 -21.33
C LEU A 162 -0.22 8.28 -20.82
N SER A 163 -1.28 8.70 -21.53
CA SER A 163 -2.66 8.43 -21.14
C SER A 163 -2.97 6.94 -21.08
N CYS A 164 -3.82 6.55 -20.14
CA CYS A 164 -4.19 5.15 -19.89
C CYS A 164 -3.01 4.24 -19.56
N GLY A 165 -1.91 4.79 -19.05
CA GLY A 165 -0.77 4.01 -18.60
C GLY A 165 -1.06 3.18 -17.34
N MET A 166 -2.05 3.60 -16.57
CA MET A 166 -2.52 2.89 -15.36
C MET A 166 -4.02 2.62 -15.53
N CYS A 167 -4.36 1.37 -15.78
CA CYS A 167 -5.74 0.93 -15.88
C CYS A 167 -6.04 -0.07 -14.77
N PRO A 168 -7.23 -0.02 -14.15
CA PRO A 168 -7.64 -1.06 -13.21
C PRO A 168 -7.82 -2.39 -13.95
N THR A 169 -7.62 -3.49 -13.25
CA THR A 169 -7.96 -4.82 -13.77
C THR A 169 -9.48 -4.98 -13.81
N GLU A 170 -9.96 -5.88 -14.67
CA GLU A 170 -11.38 -6.22 -14.75
C GLU A 170 -11.90 -6.71 -13.39
N ASP A 171 -11.15 -7.61 -12.74
CA ASP A 171 -11.49 -8.13 -11.40
C ASP A 171 -11.65 -6.99 -10.37
N PHE A 172 -10.82 -5.95 -10.45
CA PHE A 172 -10.95 -4.79 -9.55
C PHE A 172 -12.21 -3.98 -9.87
N CYS A 173 -12.49 -3.76 -11.15
CA CYS A 173 -13.71 -3.05 -11.56
C CYS A 173 -14.98 -3.81 -11.16
N GLU A 174 -14.94 -5.15 -11.12
CA GLU A 174 -16.06 -5.98 -10.71
C GLU A 174 -16.46 -5.81 -9.24
N LEU A 175 -15.58 -5.25 -8.40
CA LEU A 175 -15.89 -4.94 -7.00
C LEU A 175 -16.81 -3.72 -6.83
N PHE A 176 -16.97 -2.92 -7.88
CA PHE A 176 -17.80 -1.72 -7.81
C PHE A 176 -19.21 -1.98 -8.34
N ASP A 177 -20.19 -1.46 -7.64
CA ASP A 177 -21.56 -1.40 -8.10
C ASP A 177 -21.72 -0.33 -9.20
N GLY A 178 -22.77 -0.45 -10.01
CA GLY A 178 -23.12 0.57 -11.01
C GLY A 178 -22.57 0.33 -12.42
N PHE A 179 -21.83 -0.73 -12.65
CA PHE A 179 -21.52 -1.19 -14.01
C PHE A 179 -22.63 -2.08 -14.56
N ASP A 180 -23.00 -1.89 -15.81
CA ASP A 180 -23.86 -2.80 -16.53
C ASP A 180 -23.23 -4.19 -16.59
N ARG A 181 -24.03 -5.23 -16.34
CA ARG A 181 -23.54 -6.62 -16.32
C ARG A 181 -24.26 -7.47 -17.35
N TYR A 182 -23.54 -8.46 -17.86
CA TYR A 182 -24.13 -9.55 -18.61
C TYR A 182 -24.92 -10.50 -17.67
N PRO A 183 -25.81 -11.34 -18.21
CA PRO A 183 -26.56 -12.32 -17.40
C PRO A 183 -25.67 -13.30 -16.60
N ASN A 184 -24.42 -13.51 -17.02
CA ASN A 184 -23.43 -14.33 -16.32
C ASN A 184 -22.71 -13.60 -15.17
N GLY A 185 -23.03 -12.31 -14.95
CA GLY A 185 -22.47 -11.50 -13.86
C GLY A 185 -21.21 -10.71 -14.24
N SER A 186 -20.57 -10.95 -15.38
CA SER A 186 -19.39 -10.18 -15.79
C SER A 186 -19.75 -8.76 -16.20
N ILE A 187 -18.84 -7.81 -16.01
CA ILE A 187 -19.02 -6.40 -16.41
C ILE A 187 -19.18 -6.31 -17.93
N ARG A 188 -20.13 -5.51 -18.36
CA ARG A 188 -20.32 -5.16 -19.76
C ARG A 188 -19.33 -4.09 -20.16
N VAL A 189 -18.22 -4.48 -20.74
CA VAL A 189 -17.26 -3.54 -21.34
C VAL A 189 -17.78 -3.17 -22.73
N THR A 190 -18.22 -1.94 -22.91
CA THR A 190 -18.42 -1.39 -24.25
C THR A 190 -17.09 -0.84 -24.71
N ASP A 191 -16.48 -1.45 -25.73
CA ASP A 191 -15.43 -0.79 -26.47
C ASP A 191 -16.08 0.47 -27.09
N GLY A 192 -15.43 1.61 -26.97
CA GLY A 192 -15.95 2.87 -27.52
C GLY A 192 -16.15 2.89 -29.05
N SER A 193 -16.02 1.75 -29.72
CA SER A 193 -16.16 1.56 -31.17
C SER A 193 -17.61 1.31 -31.61
N SER A 194 -18.53 1.02 -30.69
CA SER A 194 -19.91 0.68 -31.03
C SER A 194 -20.87 1.86 -31.20
N ASN A 195 -20.36 3.08 -31.24
CA ASN A 195 -21.19 4.25 -31.48
C ASN A 195 -21.21 4.70 -32.94
N THR A 196 -21.14 3.78 -33.86
CA THR A 196 -21.45 4.08 -35.24
C THR A 196 -22.72 3.37 -35.63
N SER A 197 -23.75 4.20 -35.77
CA SER A 197 -24.94 3.93 -36.57
C SER A 197 -26.03 3.10 -35.89
N SER A 198 -27.14 3.66 -35.66
CA SER A 198 -28.05 4.17 -36.68
C SER A 198 -29.23 4.78 -36.02
#